data_d5e3b25237b6aefe408150c9b96f1cd1
#
_entry.id   d5e3b25237b6aefe408150c9b96f1cd1
#
_cell.length_a   1.000
_cell.length_b   1.000
_cell.length_c   1.000
_cell.angle_alpha   90.00
_cell.angle_beta   90.00
_cell.angle_gamma   90.00
#
_symmetry.space_group_name_H-M   'P 1'
#
loop_
_entity.id
_entity.type
_entity.pdbx_description
1 polymer ?
#
loop_
_entity_poly.entity_id
_entity_poly.type
_entity_poly.pdbx_seq_one_letter_code
_entity_poly.pdbx_strand_id
1 'polypeptide(L)'
;MKNALRSVGLPSLALALETYQVWLLNNGIFPVTSETFPLAREFQTLVGIVVGLAVLFCALRRPDFIKARAVPPIVFACAVAGSSLLLYVSGSPVAVTAGLMLLSLAGAANHYLVGIAFAHADSPKHTSIGVACAALVATLVTTVSPAPSFRVSVVADAGITLSTLLLLWREVTPVWRESIEGKAVEQLALANPRSFLSPGHQVYILMLIFSAAFGFALSLRISQFTPVSSYLSLGVLLVAVAWFVLAPDGKRGHDDALFAVAALLVVAGFLLAPLDAAPSAANGLLDAGNSCFKVLSWTVMAALCARNMVGSLAVLACGAIAGGAGTFLGADLGHLCNALLATQPDGASLVTSVVVLALFAYVILGLRGFTFAGTIQGVEPVEELPVPVDMPPDRDALIESACDALAGECGLTEREREVFGMLARGHNGYHIRDDLTLSYNTVKTHVKRIYRKLDVHSQQELIDLVESRSNA
;
A
#
# COMPACT_ATOMS: atom_id res chain seq x y z
N MET A 1 8.57 -28.39 -0.28
CA MET A 1 7.12 -28.37 -0.57
C MET A 1 6.26 -27.90 0.61
N LYS A 2 6.40 -28.44 1.85
CA LYS A 2 5.63 -27.96 3.02
C LYS A 2 5.91 -26.48 3.38
N ASN A 3 7.12 -25.99 3.25
CA ASN A 3 7.47 -24.59 3.54
C ASN A 3 6.92 -23.64 2.47
N ALA A 4 7.03 -23.99 1.18
CA ALA A 4 6.49 -23.18 0.10
C ALA A 4 4.94 -23.08 0.14
N LEU A 5 4.25 -24.12 0.61
CA LEU A 5 2.80 -24.08 0.80
C LEU A 5 2.40 -23.14 1.95
N ARG A 6 3.23 -23.00 2.98
CA ARG A 6 3.01 -22.06 4.08
C ARG A 6 3.39 -20.63 3.71
N SER A 7 4.56 -20.43 3.12
CA SER A 7 5.08 -19.09 2.84
C SER A 7 4.33 -18.35 1.72
N VAL A 8 3.67 -19.06 0.80
CA VAL A 8 2.91 -18.48 -0.32
C VAL A 8 1.46 -18.90 -0.34
N GLY A 9 1.15 -20.16 -0.06
CA GLY A 9 -0.22 -20.70 -0.18
C GLY A 9 -1.21 -20.08 0.80
N LEU A 10 -0.84 -19.90 2.07
CA LEU A 10 -1.72 -19.26 3.07
C LEU A 10 -1.95 -17.77 2.78
N PRO A 11 -0.93 -16.95 2.47
CA PRO A 11 -1.15 -15.57 2.05
C PRO A 11 -1.99 -15.46 0.78
N SER A 12 -1.81 -16.37 -0.20
CA SER A 12 -2.63 -16.38 -1.42
C SER A 12 -4.09 -16.69 -1.14
N LEU A 13 -4.37 -17.66 -0.27
CA LEU A 13 -5.74 -17.96 0.16
C LEU A 13 -6.35 -16.76 0.88
N ALA A 14 -5.62 -16.14 1.79
CA ALA A 14 -6.07 -14.97 2.52
C ALA A 14 -6.36 -13.77 1.59
N LEU A 15 -5.52 -13.53 0.59
CA LEU A 15 -5.75 -12.49 -0.43
C LEU A 15 -6.97 -12.81 -1.32
N ALA A 16 -7.18 -14.08 -1.66
CA ALA A 16 -8.39 -14.48 -2.41
C ALA A 16 -9.65 -14.23 -1.57
N LEU A 17 -9.62 -14.56 -0.28
CA LEU A 17 -10.71 -14.27 0.65
C LEU A 17 -10.96 -12.77 0.82
N GLU A 18 -9.92 -11.94 0.97
CA GLU A 18 -10.03 -10.48 1.02
C GLU A 18 -10.64 -9.92 -0.27
N THR A 19 -10.23 -10.43 -1.43
CA THR A 19 -10.81 -10.02 -2.71
C THR A 19 -12.29 -10.42 -2.82
N TYR A 20 -12.66 -11.62 -2.36
CA TYR A 20 -14.04 -12.07 -2.28
C TYR A 20 -14.86 -11.24 -1.28
N GLN A 21 -14.27 -10.82 -0.18
CA GLN A 21 -14.90 -9.93 0.81
C GLN A 21 -15.33 -8.60 0.17
N VAL A 22 -14.48 -7.98 -0.65
CA VAL A 22 -14.82 -6.76 -1.41
C VAL A 22 -16.01 -7.00 -2.33
N TRP A 23 -16.11 -8.19 -2.94
CA TRP A 23 -17.26 -8.56 -3.76
C TRP A 23 -18.55 -8.71 -2.93
N LEU A 24 -18.49 -9.32 -1.74
CA LEU A 24 -19.63 -9.43 -0.80
C LEU A 24 -20.15 -8.06 -0.38
N LEU A 25 -19.24 -7.11 -0.09
CA LEU A 25 -19.60 -5.73 0.23
C LEU A 25 -20.39 -5.09 -0.91
N ASN A 26 -19.86 -5.18 -2.13
CA ASN A 26 -20.46 -4.52 -3.30
C ASN A 26 -21.78 -5.16 -3.78
N ASN A 27 -21.94 -6.48 -3.64
CA ASN A 27 -23.08 -7.21 -4.19
C ASN A 27 -24.11 -7.66 -3.14
N GLY A 28 -23.75 -7.66 -1.85
CA GLY A 28 -24.64 -8.14 -0.80
C GLY A 28 -24.91 -7.13 0.32
N ILE A 29 -23.92 -6.30 0.69
CA ILE A 29 -24.07 -5.37 1.83
C ILE A 29 -24.49 -3.98 1.37
N PHE A 30 -23.77 -3.35 0.45
CA PHE A 30 -24.07 -2.00 0.00
C PHE A 30 -25.45 -1.84 -0.67
N PRO A 31 -25.95 -2.78 -1.49
CA PRO A 31 -27.29 -2.62 -2.07
C PRO A 31 -28.37 -2.40 -1.02
N VAL A 32 -28.28 -3.09 0.13
CA VAL A 32 -29.26 -2.99 1.22
C VAL A 32 -28.97 -1.79 2.13
N THR A 33 -27.71 -1.58 2.50
CA THR A 33 -27.35 -0.47 3.40
C THR A 33 -27.53 0.89 2.76
N SER A 34 -27.39 0.98 1.43
CA SER A 34 -27.62 2.22 0.68
C SER A 34 -29.08 2.67 0.66
N GLU A 35 -30.04 1.79 0.91
CA GLU A 35 -31.44 2.17 1.10
C GLU A 35 -31.63 3.03 2.37
N THR A 36 -30.87 2.75 3.42
CA THR A 36 -30.91 3.49 4.69
C THR A 36 -29.89 4.62 4.74
N PHE A 37 -28.73 4.41 4.13
CA PHE A 37 -27.61 5.37 4.06
C PHE A 37 -27.01 5.38 2.64
N PRO A 38 -27.47 6.28 1.75
CA PRO A 38 -27.10 6.30 0.32
C PRO A 38 -25.59 6.36 0.04
N LEU A 39 -24.80 6.96 0.95
CA LEU A 39 -23.33 7.08 0.84
C LEU A 39 -22.58 5.97 1.59
N ALA A 40 -23.20 4.80 1.79
CA ALA A 40 -22.61 3.69 2.57
C ALA A 40 -21.23 3.24 2.04
N ARG A 41 -21.08 3.16 0.72
CA ARG A 41 -19.83 2.76 0.05
C ARG A 41 -18.73 3.81 0.22
N GLU A 42 -19.05 5.06 -0.08
CA GLU A 42 -18.13 6.21 0.04
C GLU A 42 -17.68 6.38 1.49
N PHE A 43 -18.61 6.25 2.43
CA PHE A 43 -18.32 6.29 3.86
C PHE A 43 -17.35 5.18 4.27
N GLN A 44 -17.59 3.95 3.85
CA GLN A 44 -16.68 2.84 4.17
C GLN A 44 -15.28 3.05 3.58
N THR A 45 -15.19 3.55 2.35
CA THR A 45 -13.91 3.90 1.71
C THR A 45 -13.19 4.99 2.51
N LEU A 46 -13.91 6.03 2.95
CA LEU A 46 -13.36 7.09 3.79
C LEU A 46 -12.85 6.56 5.13
N VAL A 47 -13.59 5.67 5.78
CA VAL A 47 -13.13 4.99 7.02
C VAL A 47 -11.83 4.24 6.76
N GLY A 48 -11.72 3.52 5.66
CA GLY A 48 -10.49 2.83 5.25
C GLY A 48 -9.29 3.77 5.11
N ILE A 49 -9.49 4.94 4.49
CA ILE A 49 -8.46 5.98 4.37
C ILE A 49 -8.04 6.51 5.75
N VAL A 50 -9.01 6.80 6.63
CA VAL A 50 -8.73 7.29 8.00
C VAL A 50 -7.96 6.25 8.81
N VAL A 51 -8.32 4.97 8.69
CA VAL A 51 -7.57 3.86 9.32
C VAL A 51 -6.15 3.78 8.77
N GLY A 52 -5.98 3.89 7.45
CA GLY A 52 -4.66 3.95 6.82
C GLY A 52 -3.81 5.09 7.34
N LEU A 53 -4.38 6.30 7.45
CA LEU A 53 -3.69 7.47 8.02
C LEU A 53 -3.31 7.26 9.50
N ALA A 54 -4.21 6.64 10.29
CA ALA A 54 -3.92 6.32 11.69
C ALA A 54 -2.78 5.30 11.81
N VAL A 55 -2.79 4.23 10.99
CA VAL A 55 -1.71 3.23 10.96
C VAL A 55 -0.39 3.87 10.52
N LEU A 56 -0.42 4.71 9.48
CA LEU A 56 0.78 5.43 9.01
C LEU A 56 1.33 6.36 10.09
N PHE A 57 0.47 7.13 10.76
CA PHE A 57 0.88 8.00 11.86
C PHE A 57 1.50 7.20 13.01
N CYS A 58 0.85 6.11 13.42
CA CYS A 58 1.38 5.24 14.47
C CYS A 58 2.71 4.61 14.06
N ALA A 59 2.84 4.09 12.84
CA ALA A 59 4.08 3.50 12.36
C ALA A 59 5.25 4.52 12.33
N LEU A 60 4.98 5.77 11.96
CA LEU A 60 6.01 6.80 11.86
C LEU A 60 6.34 7.45 13.20
N ARG A 61 5.34 7.76 14.03
CA ARG A 61 5.49 8.66 15.20
C ARG A 61 5.24 8.02 16.56
N ARG A 62 4.46 6.93 16.60
CA ARG A 62 4.01 6.29 17.85
C ARG A 62 4.06 4.75 17.75
N PRO A 63 5.25 4.17 17.50
CA PRO A 63 5.39 2.73 17.32
C PRO A 63 4.93 1.91 18.53
N ASP A 64 4.93 2.48 19.73
CA ASP A 64 4.48 1.83 20.97
C ASP A 64 2.99 1.48 20.97
N PHE A 65 2.17 2.14 20.14
CA PHE A 65 0.74 1.81 19.99
C PHE A 65 0.52 0.58 19.13
N ILE A 66 1.49 0.19 18.31
CA ILE A 66 1.37 -0.93 17.36
C ILE A 66 1.84 -2.22 18.03
N LYS A 67 0.98 -2.78 18.89
CA LYS A 67 1.30 -4.03 19.62
C LYS A 67 0.57 -5.22 18.99
N ALA A 68 1.33 -6.24 18.61
CA ALA A 68 0.78 -7.47 18.05
C ALA A 68 -0.36 -8.05 18.90
N ARG A 69 -0.17 -8.15 20.21
CA ARG A 69 -1.15 -8.71 21.14
C ARG A 69 -2.53 -8.02 21.15
N ALA A 70 -2.59 -6.76 20.71
CA ALA A 70 -3.84 -5.98 20.69
C ALA A 70 -4.70 -6.25 19.44
N VAL A 71 -4.10 -6.73 18.35
CA VAL A 71 -4.79 -6.91 17.07
C VAL A 71 -5.92 -7.94 17.14
N PRO A 72 -5.74 -9.20 17.63
CA PRO A 72 -6.81 -10.18 17.60
C PRO A 72 -8.07 -9.80 18.36
N PRO A 73 -7.99 -9.32 19.63
CA PRO A 73 -9.21 -8.95 20.36
C PRO A 73 -9.94 -7.76 19.74
N ILE A 74 -9.20 -6.77 19.17
CA ILE A 74 -9.82 -5.63 18.49
C ILE A 74 -10.54 -6.09 17.22
N VAL A 75 -9.90 -6.89 16.39
CA VAL A 75 -10.49 -7.41 15.15
C VAL A 75 -11.73 -8.24 15.46
N PHE A 76 -11.64 -9.13 16.44
CA PHE A 76 -12.78 -9.94 16.87
C PHE A 76 -13.96 -9.08 17.35
N ALA A 77 -13.71 -8.14 18.27
CA ALA A 77 -14.73 -7.27 18.81
C ALA A 77 -15.40 -6.42 17.71
N CYS A 78 -14.61 -5.83 16.81
CA CYS A 78 -15.11 -5.02 15.69
C CYS A 78 -15.93 -5.87 14.71
N ALA A 79 -15.46 -7.06 14.33
CA ALA A 79 -16.17 -7.94 13.40
C ALA A 79 -17.52 -8.39 13.97
N VAL A 80 -17.55 -8.81 15.24
CA VAL A 80 -18.80 -9.27 15.91
C VAL A 80 -19.75 -8.10 16.14
N ALA A 81 -19.29 -6.98 16.67
CA ALA A 81 -20.15 -5.82 16.94
C ALA A 81 -20.68 -5.20 15.64
N GLY A 82 -19.82 -5.05 14.62
CA GLY A 82 -20.20 -4.49 13.32
C GLY A 82 -21.25 -5.34 12.62
N SER A 83 -21.05 -6.66 12.53
CA SER A 83 -22.03 -7.57 11.94
C SER A 83 -23.33 -7.63 12.75
N SER A 84 -23.27 -7.58 14.08
CA SER A 84 -24.48 -7.54 14.92
C SER A 84 -25.31 -6.28 14.67
N LEU A 85 -24.69 -5.11 14.57
CA LEU A 85 -25.38 -3.86 14.25
C LEU A 85 -26.09 -3.94 12.90
N LEU A 86 -25.42 -4.44 11.87
CA LEU A 86 -26.00 -4.57 10.54
C LEU A 86 -27.13 -5.60 10.48
N LEU A 87 -27.04 -6.71 11.21
CA LEU A 87 -28.04 -7.78 11.17
C LEU A 87 -29.30 -7.44 11.96
N TYR A 88 -29.17 -6.74 13.09
CA TYR A 88 -30.28 -6.55 14.02
C TYR A 88 -30.82 -5.12 14.07
N VAL A 89 -30.07 -4.12 13.62
CA VAL A 89 -30.43 -2.69 13.73
C VAL A 89 -30.26 -1.96 12.37
N SER A 90 -30.33 -2.68 11.25
CA SER A 90 -30.11 -2.13 9.89
C SER A 90 -31.10 -1.04 9.46
N GLY A 91 -32.22 -0.86 10.13
CA GLY A 91 -33.17 0.22 9.87
C GLY A 91 -32.75 1.60 10.41
N SER A 92 -31.64 1.69 11.18
CA SER A 92 -31.14 2.96 11.72
C SER A 92 -29.88 3.41 10.95
N PRO A 93 -29.85 4.63 10.36
CA PRO A 93 -28.66 5.15 9.69
C PRO A 93 -27.42 5.17 10.61
N VAL A 94 -27.62 5.47 11.91
CA VAL A 94 -26.53 5.48 12.91
C VAL A 94 -25.99 4.07 13.12
N ALA A 95 -26.84 3.06 13.19
CA ALA A 95 -26.41 1.67 13.36
C ALA A 95 -25.71 1.14 12.10
N VAL A 96 -26.18 1.52 10.92
CA VAL A 96 -25.57 1.16 9.64
C VAL A 96 -24.18 1.78 9.54
N THR A 97 -24.03 3.09 9.82
CA THR A 97 -22.71 3.76 9.77
C THR A 97 -21.74 3.18 10.80
N ALA A 98 -22.20 2.94 12.05
CA ALA A 98 -21.36 2.33 13.07
C ALA A 98 -20.96 0.88 12.72
N GLY A 99 -21.90 0.10 12.17
CA GLY A 99 -21.66 -1.27 11.72
C GLY A 99 -20.63 -1.33 10.60
N LEU A 100 -20.77 -0.49 9.57
CA LEU A 100 -19.81 -0.38 8.46
C LEU A 100 -18.43 0.09 8.95
N MET A 101 -18.38 1.06 9.86
CA MET A 101 -17.13 1.53 10.45
C MET A 101 -16.39 0.40 11.18
N LEU A 102 -17.09 -0.37 11.99
CA LEU A 102 -16.50 -1.49 12.74
C LEU A 102 -16.01 -2.61 11.81
N LEU A 103 -16.79 -2.97 10.78
CA LEU A 103 -16.36 -3.94 9.78
C LEU A 103 -15.15 -3.44 8.98
N SER A 104 -15.09 -2.15 8.63
CA SER A 104 -13.91 -1.56 7.99
C SER A 104 -12.67 -1.62 8.88
N LEU A 105 -12.80 -1.34 10.18
CA LEU A 105 -11.70 -1.46 11.14
C LEU A 105 -11.20 -2.90 11.24
N ALA A 106 -12.11 -3.87 11.29
CA ALA A 106 -11.75 -5.28 11.33
C ALA A 106 -11.10 -5.75 10.02
N GLY A 107 -11.68 -5.40 8.87
CA GLY A 107 -11.19 -5.76 7.54
C GLY A 107 -9.84 -5.13 7.20
N ALA A 108 -9.56 -3.90 7.68
CA ALA A 108 -8.27 -3.26 7.47
C ALA A 108 -7.09 -4.09 8.04
N ALA A 109 -7.31 -4.82 9.14
CA ALA A 109 -6.27 -5.70 9.68
C ALA A 109 -5.87 -6.80 8.70
N ASN A 110 -6.81 -7.33 7.89
CA ASN A 110 -6.52 -8.34 6.88
C ASN A 110 -5.50 -7.85 5.87
N HIS A 111 -5.67 -6.62 5.38
CA HIS A 111 -4.76 -5.99 4.42
C HIS A 111 -3.31 -5.99 4.92
N TYR A 112 -3.08 -5.59 6.17
CA TYR A 112 -1.74 -5.58 6.76
C TYR A 112 -1.20 -6.99 7.01
N LEU A 113 -2.02 -7.91 7.50
CA LEU A 113 -1.62 -9.30 7.73
C LEU A 113 -1.21 -9.99 6.43
N VAL A 114 -2.00 -9.83 5.38
CA VAL A 114 -1.72 -10.39 4.04
C VAL A 114 -0.43 -9.79 3.47
N GLY A 115 -0.25 -8.47 3.55
CA GLY A 115 0.95 -7.80 3.05
C GLY A 115 2.23 -8.25 3.74
N ILE A 116 2.22 -8.35 5.08
CA ILE A 116 3.36 -8.83 5.86
C ILE A 116 3.63 -10.31 5.59
N ALA A 117 2.59 -11.13 5.47
CA ALA A 117 2.73 -12.56 5.17
C ALA A 117 3.38 -12.79 3.81
N PHE A 118 2.99 -12.05 2.77
CA PHE A 118 3.65 -12.11 1.46
C PHE A 118 5.08 -11.58 1.49
N ALA A 119 5.36 -10.56 2.28
CA ALA A 119 6.70 -10.02 2.43
C ALA A 119 7.69 -11.03 3.04
N HIS A 120 7.18 -11.97 3.83
CA HIS A 120 7.97 -13.04 4.44
C HIS A 120 8.12 -14.28 3.54
N ALA A 121 7.66 -14.23 2.29
CA ALA A 121 7.79 -15.33 1.34
C ALA A 121 9.23 -15.49 0.83
N ASP A 122 9.66 -16.74 0.63
CA ASP A 122 11.02 -17.11 0.29
C ASP A 122 11.53 -16.58 -1.06
N SER A 123 10.63 -16.17 -1.97
CA SER A 123 10.98 -15.76 -3.33
C SER A 123 10.00 -14.74 -3.91
N PRO A 124 10.49 -13.63 -4.49
CA PRO A 124 9.63 -12.65 -5.19
C PRO A 124 8.79 -13.29 -6.31
N LYS A 125 9.34 -14.26 -7.05
CA LYS A 125 8.61 -14.99 -8.09
C LYS A 125 7.43 -15.77 -7.52
N HIS A 126 7.63 -16.47 -6.41
CA HIS A 126 6.55 -17.21 -5.75
C HIS A 126 5.46 -16.26 -5.22
N THR A 127 5.86 -15.08 -4.72
CA THR A 127 4.91 -14.03 -4.32
C THR A 127 4.05 -13.57 -5.49
N SER A 128 4.65 -13.24 -6.64
CA SER A 128 3.93 -12.82 -7.84
C SER A 128 2.95 -13.90 -8.34
N ILE A 129 3.38 -15.16 -8.36
CA ILE A 129 2.51 -16.30 -8.71
C ILE A 129 1.36 -16.43 -7.70
N GLY A 130 1.65 -16.34 -6.40
CA GLY A 130 0.66 -16.44 -5.34
C GLY A 130 -0.40 -15.35 -5.42
N VAL A 131 0.01 -14.12 -5.65
CA VAL A 131 -0.89 -12.97 -5.83
C VAL A 131 -1.76 -13.13 -7.08
N ALA A 132 -1.17 -13.52 -8.22
CA ALA A 132 -1.91 -13.73 -9.46
C ALA A 132 -2.91 -14.90 -9.34
N CYS A 133 -2.51 -16.02 -8.70
CA CYS A 133 -3.40 -17.13 -8.40
C CYS A 133 -4.54 -16.74 -7.47
N ALA A 134 -4.27 -15.94 -6.44
CA ALA A 134 -5.30 -15.43 -5.54
C ALA A 134 -6.35 -14.58 -6.28
N ALA A 135 -5.90 -13.66 -7.13
CA ALA A 135 -6.77 -12.85 -7.97
C ALA A 135 -7.60 -13.71 -8.94
N LEU A 136 -6.97 -14.69 -9.59
CA LEU A 136 -7.64 -15.62 -10.51
C LEU A 136 -8.73 -16.43 -9.79
N VAL A 137 -8.41 -17.04 -8.65
CA VAL A 137 -9.37 -17.84 -7.86
C VAL A 137 -10.53 -16.97 -7.38
N ALA A 138 -10.25 -15.79 -6.83
CA ALA A 138 -11.29 -14.87 -6.39
C ALA A 138 -12.20 -14.45 -7.56
N THR A 139 -11.63 -14.10 -8.71
CA THR A 139 -12.40 -13.71 -9.91
C THR A 139 -13.23 -14.89 -10.43
N LEU A 140 -12.69 -16.11 -10.44
CA LEU A 140 -13.43 -17.31 -10.84
C LEU A 140 -14.63 -17.53 -9.91
N VAL A 141 -14.41 -17.50 -8.60
CA VAL A 141 -15.48 -17.70 -7.61
C VAL A 141 -16.56 -16.62 -7.76
N THR A 142 -16.19 -15.35 -7.86
CA THR A 142 -17.16 -14.25 -7.99
C THR A 142 -17.93 -14.28 -9.30
N THR A 143 -17.33 -14.79 -10.39
CA THR A 143 -17.99 -14.91 -11.70
C THR A 143 -19.08 -15.98 -11.71
N VAL A 144 -18.89 -17.07 -10.97
CA VAL A 144 -19.87 -18.19 -10.91
C VAL A 144 -20.81 -18.10 -9.72
N SER A 145 -20.53 -17.27 -8.73
CA SER A 145 -21.36 -17.13 -7.53
C SER A 145 -22.59 -16.27 -7.80
N PRO A 146 -23.78 -16.73 -7.40
CA PRO A 146 -24.97 -15.86 -7.41
C PRO A 146 -24.81 -14.72 -6.40
N ALA A 147 -25.48 -13.60 -6.63
CA ALA A 147 -25.52 -12.49 -5.68
C ALA A 147 -26.01 -12.99 -4.30
N PRO A 148 -25.22 -12.80 -3.24
CA PRO A 148 -25.54 -13.33 -1.93
C PRO A 148 -26.62 -12.48 -1.25
N SER A 149 -27.42 -13.10 -0.37
CA SER A 149 -28.34 -12.32 0.45
C SER A 149 -27.58 -11.45 1.46
N PHE A 150 -28.17 -10.34 1.87
CA PHE A 150 -27.59 -9.41 2.84
C PHE A 150 -27.05 -10.11 4.10
N ARG A 151 -27.89 -10.96 4.73
CA ARG A 151 -27.50 -11.68 5.96
C ARG A 151 -26.30 -12.60 5.73
N VAL A 152 -26.30 -13.32 4.63
CA VAL A 152 -25.17 -14.21 4.27
C VAL A 152 -23.91 -13.39 4.05
N SER A 153 -24.03 -12.25 3.37
CA SER A 153 -22.89 -11.35 3.11
C SER A 153 -22.27 -10.79 4.38
N VAL A 154 -23.09 -10.33 5.33
CA VAL A 154 -22.61 -9.78 6.61
C VAL A 154 -21.91 -10.85 7.45
N VAL A 155 -22.49 -12.05 7.55
CA VAL A 155 -21.88 -13.16 8.29
C VAL A 155 -20.60 -13.65 7.62
N ALA A 156 -20.61 -13.76 6.28
CA ALA A 156 -19.45 -14.19 5.51
C ALA A 156 -18.32 -13.16 5.61
N ASP A 157 -18.59 -11.86 5.54
CA ASP A 157 -17.63 -10.77 5.70
C ASP A 157 -16.87 -10.87 7.02
N ALA A 158 -17.61 -10.97 8.14
CA ALA A 158 -17.01 -11.18 9.46
C ALA A 158 -16.26 -12.51 9.56
N GLY A 159 -16.83 -13.58 9.00
CA GLY A 159 -16.21 -14.91 8.97
C GLY A 159 -14.89 -14.94 8.19
N ILE A 160 -14.82 -14.26 7.05
CA ILE A 160 -13.59 -14.12 6.26
C ILE A 160 -12.53 -13.35 7.05
N THR A 161 -12.91 -12.22 7.67
CA THR A 161 -12.00 -11.44 8.50
C THR A 161 -11.38 -12.28 9.61
N LEU A 162 -12.19 -13.02 10.35
CA LEU A 162 -11.70 -13.88 11.43
C LEU A 162 -10.89 -15.07 10.91
N SER A 163 -11.29 -15.66 9.77
CA SER A 163 -10.54 -16.75 9.15
C SER A 163 -9.17 -16.30 8.68
N THR A 164 -9.05 -15.12 8.05
CA THR A 164 -7.77 -14.54 7.63
C THR A 164 -6.86 -14.28 8.83
N LEU A 165 -7.41 -13.74 9.92
CA LEU A 165 -6.67 -13.57 11.16
C LEU A 165 -6.15 -14.91 11.70
N LEU A 166 -6.97 -15.94 11.76
CA LEU A 166 -6.56 -17.27 12.25
C LEU A 166 -5.52 -17.93 11.35
N LEU A 167 -5.65 -17.80 10.03
CA LEU A 167 -4.74 -18.39 9.06
C LEU A 167 -3.33 -17.77 9.15
N LEU A 168 -3.26 -16.44 9.26
CA LEU A 168 -1.98 -15.71 9.13
C LEU A 168 -1.36 -15.32 10.47
N TRP A 169 -2.15 -15.25 11.55
CA TRP A 169 -1.67 -14.71 12.83
C TRP A 169 -0.43 -15.42 13.37
N ARG A 170 -0.41 -16.74 13.26
CA ARG A 170 0.72 -17.55 13.74
C ARG A 170 2.02 -17.26 12.97
N GLU A 171 1.92 -17.02 11.67
CA GLU A 171 3.07 -16.78 10.80
C GLU A 171 3.55 -15.31 10.89
N VAL A 172 2.61 -14.36 11.02
CA VAL A 172 2.89 -12.92 11.04
C VAL A 172 3.37 -12.43 12.42
N THR A 173 2.87 -13.02 13.51
CA THR A 173 3.16 -12.52 14.88
C THR A 173 4.66 -12.46 15.22
N PRO A 174 5.50 -13.48 14.91
CA PRO A 174 6.93 -13.41 15.20
C PRO A 174 7.59 -12.24 14.47
N VAL A 175 7.34 -12.12 13.17
CA VAL A 175 7.87 -11.05 12.31
C VAL A 175 7.41 -9.67 12.81
N TRP A 176 6.13 -9.55 13.19
CA TRP A 176 5.59 -8.30 13.72
C TRP A 176 6.31 -7.88 15.00
N ARG A 177 6.52 -8.79 15.94
CA ARG A 177 7.20 -8.49 17.22
C ARG A 177 8.67 -8.15 17.04
N GLU A 178 9.34 -8.84 16.15
CA GLU A 178 10.79 -8.68 15.94
C GLU A 178 11.10 -7.44 15.09
N SER A 179 10.36 -7.25 13.99
CA SER A 179 10.73 -6.28 12.96
C SER A 179 9.88 -5.01 12.95
N ILE A 180 8.68 -5.00 13.56
CA ILE A 180 7.73 -3.89 13.45
C ILE A 180 7.43 -3.25 14.81
N GLU A 181 7.13 -4.08 15.84
CA GLU A 181 6.68 -3.60 17.14
C GLU A 181 7.75 -2.76 17.83
N GLY A 182 7.38 -1.54 18.22
CA GLY A 182 8.29 -0.62 18.92
C GLY A 182 9.41 0.00 18.06
N LYS A 183 9.47 -0.31 16.76
CA LYS A 183 10.50 0.25 15.86
C LYS A 183 10.15 1.68 15.44
N ALA A 184 11.02 2.63 15.71
CA ALA A 184 10.85 4.03 15.36
C ALA A 184 11.22 4.28 13.89
N VAL A 185 10.28 4.03 12.97
CA VAL A 185 10.48 4.13 11.51
C VAL A 185 11.07 5.49 11.10
N GLU A 186 10.64 6.60 11.72
CA GLU A 186 11.15 7.92 11.37
C GLU A 186 12.64 8.10 11.72
N GLN A 187 13.09 7.54 12.84
CA GLN A 187 14.50 7.56 13.22
C GLN A 187 15.36 6.70 12.29
N LEU A 188 14.88 5.50 12.00
CA LEU A 188 15.57 4.58 11.08
C LEU A 188 15.63 5.15 9.66
N ALA A 189 14.58 5.83 9.20
CA ALA A 189 14.55 6.51 7.91
C ALA A 189 15.47 7.72 7.82
N LEU A 190 15.81 8.34 8.95
CA LEU A 190 16.81 9.39 9.00
C LEU A 190 18.22 8.84 8.83
N ALA A 191 18.51 7.74 9.51
CA ALA A 191 19.80 7.06 9.42
C ALA A 191 20.00 6.31 8.09
N ASN A 192 18.91 5.73 7.57
CA ASN A 192 18.90 4.92 6.34
C ASN A 192 17.90 5.47 5.31
N PRO A 193 18.13 6.65 4.71
CA PRO A 193 17.14 7.33 3.86
C PRO A 193 16.78 6.55 2.57
N ARG A 194 17.63 5.65 2.10
CA ARG A 194 17.37 4.79 0.93
C ARG A 194 16.57 3.54 1.24
N SER A 195 16.42 3.20 2.52
CA SER A 195 15.64 2.03 2.94
C SER A 195 14.14 2.30 3.02
N PHE A 196 13.72 3.56 2.97
CA PHE A 196 12.32 3.96 3.16
C PHE A 196 11.77 4.74 1.97
N LEU A 197 10.65 4.26 1.43
CA LEU A 197 9.95 4.93 0.34
C LEU A 197 9.20 6.16 0.85
N SER A 198 9.35 7.29 0.16
CA SER A 198 8.59 8.50 0.47
C SER A 198 7.08 8.28 0.20
N PRO A 199 6.16 8.78 1.03
CA PRO A 199 4.72 8.74 0.75
C PRO A 199 4.31 9.40 -0.58
N GLY A 200 5.11 10.36 -1.09
CA GLY A 200 4.90 10.99 -2.40
C GLY A 200 5.54 10.24 -3.57
N HIS A 201 5.98 9.00 -3.39
CA HIS A 201 6.64 8.24 -4.45
C HIS A 201 5.67 7.88 -5.58
N GLN A 202 6.19 7.82 -6.82
CA GLN A 202 5.41 7.56 -8.04
C GLN A 202 4.57 6.29 -7.99
N VAL A 203 4.99 5.25 -7.25
CA VAL A 203 4.20 4.02 -7.04
C VAL A 203 2.84 4.31 -6.41
N TYR A 204 2.80 5.15 -5.36
CA TYR A 204 1.54 5.49 -4.69
C TYR A 204 0.66 6.42 -5.54
N ILE A 205 1.27 7.31 -6.33
CA ILE A 205 0.55 8.14 -7.30
C ILE A 205 -0.09 7.25 -8.38
N LEU A 206 0.61 6.23 -8.87
CA LEU A 206 0.04 5.24 -9.78
C LEU A 206 -1.12 4.48 -9.17
N MET A 207 -0.99 4.02 -7.92
CA MET A 207 -2.08 3.36 -7.19
C MET A 207 -3.30 4.26 -7.08
N LEU A 208 -3.11 5.55 -6.77
CA LEU A 208 -4.19 6.53 -6.71
C LEU A 208 -4.88 6.69 -8.07
N ILE A 209 -4.12 6.87 -9.15
CA ILE A 209 -4.67 7.11 -10.49
C ILE A 209 -5.46 5.89 -11.00
N PHE A 210 -4.90 4.68 -10.88
CA PHE A 210 -5.60 3.46 -11.33
C PHE A 210 -6.83 3.15 -10.47
N SER A 211 -6.74 3.39 -9.16
CA SER A 211 -7.89 3.25 -8.29
C SER A 211 -8.96 4.30 -8.57
N ALA A 212 -8.58 5.51 -8.99
CA ALA A 212 -9.53 6.52 -9.43
C ALA A 212 -10.24 6.10 -10.74
N ALA A 213 -9.51 5.52 -11.69
CA ALA A 213 -10.10 4.95 -12.90
C ALA A 213 -11.11 3.85 -12.57
N PHE A 214 -10.79 2.99 -11.60
CA PHE A 214 -11.70 1.95 -11.11
C PHE A 214 -12.93 2.51 -10.41
N GLY A 215 -12.76 3.44 -9.47
CA GLY A 215 -13.87 4.10 -8.76
C GLY A 215 -14.83 4.81 -9.71
N PHE A 216 -14.29 5.51 -10.72
CA PHE A 216 -15.05 6.12 -11.80
C PHE A 216 -15.89 5.09 -12.57
N ALA A 217 -15.27 3.98 -13.00
CA ALA A 217 -15.96 2.92 -13.74
C ALA A 217 -17.09 2.29 -12.92
N LEU A 218 -16.88 2.09 -11.62
CA LEU A 218 -17.91 1.57 -10.71
C LEU A 218 -19.13 2.51 -10.62
N SER A 219 -18.90 3.81 -10.49
CA SER A 219 -19.97 4.78 -10.25
C SER A 219 -20.72 5.20 -11.51
N LEU A 220 -20.00 5.33 -12.64
CA LEU A 220 -20.59 5.80 -13.90
C LEU A 220 -21.76 4.94 -14.40
N ARG A 221 -21.88 3.67 -13.95
CA ARG A 221 -22.82 2.70 -14.53
C ARG A 221 -23.78 2.05 -13.54
N ILE A 222 -23.80 2.50 -12.29
CA ILE A 222 -24.77 2.01 -11.30
C ILE A 222 -26.20 2.18 -11.79
N SER A 223 -26.50 3.24 -12.56
CA SER A 223 -27.82 3.51 -13.12
C SER A 223 -28.22 2.59 -14.30
N GLN A 224 -27.26 1.93 -14.94
CA GLN A 224 -27.53 1.14 -16.16
C GLN A 224 -27.63 -0.37 -15.92
N PHE A 225 -27.39 -0.87 -14.70
CA PHE A 225 -27.45 -2.30 -14.33
C PHE A 225 -26.77 -3.26 -15.32
N THR A 226 -25.74 -2.78 -16.03
CA THR A 226 -24.99 -3.65 -16.95
C THR A 226 -24.11 -4.60 -16.18
N PRO A 227 -24.28 -5.93 -16.30
CA PRO A 227 -23.45 -6.87 -15.59
C PRO A 227 -22.00 -6.71 -16.03
N VAL A 228 -21.09 -6.64 -15.04
CA VAL A 228 -19.65 -6.66 -15.32
C VAL A 228 -19.30 -8.06 -15.81
N SER A 229 -18.81 -8.17 -17.05
CA SER A 229 -18.33 -9.43 -17.58
C SER A 229 -16.90 -9.67 -17.12
N SER A 230 -16.72 -10.49 -16.09
CA SER A 230 -15.39 -10.85 -15.57
C SER A 230 -14.66 -11.92 -16.39
N TYR A 231 -15.25 -12.40 -17.52
CA TYR A 231 -14.60 -13.42 -18.36
C TYR A 231 -13.29 -12.94 -18.98
N LEU A 232 -13.21 -11.65 -19.36
CA LEU A 232 -11.97 -11.07 -19.87
C LEU A 232 -10.91 -11.01 -18.77
N SER A 233 -11.30 -10.63 -17.57
CA SER A 233 -10.42 -10.60 -16.38
C SER A 233 -9.88 -12.01 -16.10
N LEU A 234 -10.72 -13.04 -16.16
CA LEU A 234 -10.27 -14.44 -16.03
C LEU A 234 -9.24 -14.81 -17.08
N GLY A 235 -9.49 -14.47 -18.36
CA GLY A 235 -8.54 -14.75 -19.45
C GLY A 235 -7.19 -14.06 -19.24
N VAL A 236 -7.21 -12.79 -18.90
CA VAL A 236 -5.99 -12.00 -18.68
C VAL A 236 -5.24 -12.49 -17.43
N LEU A 237 -5.93 -12.83 -16.34
CA LEU A 237 -5.31 -13.37 -15.13
C LEU A 237 -4.71 -14.77 -15.37
N LEU A 238 -5.36 -15.61 -16.18
CA LEU A 238 -4.77 -16.90 -16.61
C LEU A 238 -3.47 -16.71 -17.38
N VAL A 239 -3.45 -15.73 -18.31
CA VAL A 239 -2.23 -15.38 -19.03
C VAL A 239 -1.16 -14.83 -18.08
N ALA A 240 -1.52 -13.99 -17.11
CA ALA A 240 -0.59 -13.48 -16.13
C ALA A 240 0.02 -14.58 -15.25
N VAL A 241 -0.80 -15.53 -14.77
CA VAL A 241 -0.31 -16.70 -14.01
C VAL A 241 0.63 -17.53 -14.88
N ALA A 242 0.23 -17.86 -16.11
CA ALA A 242 1.08 -18.63 -17.03
C ALA A 242 2.41 -17.90 -17.31
N TRP A 243 2.35 -16.58 -17.48
CA TRP A 243 3.52 -15.73 -17.68
C TRP A 243 4.48 -15.80 -16.49
N PHE A 244 4.02 -15.62 -15.27
CA PHE A 244 4.87 -15.68 -14.07
C PHE A 244 5.43 -17.10 -13.83
N VAL A 245 4.67 -18.16 -14.14
CA VAL A 245 5.13 -19.55 -13.99
C VAL A 245 6.21 -19.88 -15.01
N LEU A 246 6.00 -19.53 -16.28
CA LEU A 246 6.89 -19.87 -17.40
C LEU A 246 8.11 -18.96 -17.50
N ALA A 247 8.06 -17.80 -16.89
CA ALA A 247 9.15 -16.83 -16.95
C ALA A 247 10.42 -17.36 -16.28
N PRO A 248 11.59 -17.25 -16.92
CA PRO A 248 12.86 -17.59 -16.30
C PRO A 248 13.14 -16.75 -15.06
N ASP A 249 13.74 -17.35 -14.05
CA ASP A 249 14.16 -16.63 -12.86
C ASP A 249 15.16 -15.52 -13.21
N GLY A 250 14.97 -14.33 -12.62
CA GLY A 250 15.87 -13.19 -12.79
C GLY A 250 15.66 -12.34 -14.04
N LYS A 251 14.70 -12.64 -14.92
CA LYS A 251 14.36 -11.69 -16.01
C LYS A 251 13.62 -10.47 -15.42
N ARG A 252 14.23 -9.29 -15.64
CA ARG A 252 13.68 -7.98 -15.27
C ARG A 252 12.59 -7.58 -16.27
N GLY A 253 11.56 -6.85 -15.82
CA GLY A 253 10.57 -6.23 -16.70
C GLY A 253 9.20 -6.89 -16.77
N HIS A 254 8.94 -7.95 -15.97
CA HIS A 254 7.61 -8.56 -15.91
C HIS A 254 6.57 -7.61 -15.32
N ASP A 255 6.95 -6.86 -14.28
CA ASP A 255 6.07 -5.90 -13.61
C ASP A 255 5.75 -4.73 -14.54
N ASP A 256 6.75 -4.23 -15.28
CA ASP A 256 6.58 -3.14 -16.25
C ASP A 256 5.72 -3.57 -17.45
N ALA A 257 5.85 -4.83 -17.90
CA ALA A 257 4.99 -5.39 -18.96
C ALA A 257 3.53 -5.55 -18.48
N LEU A 258 3.32 -6.05 -17.26
CA LEU A 258 1.98 -6.17 -16.67
C LEU A 258 1.34 -4.79 -16.50
N PHE A 259 2.11 -3.78 -16.10
CA PHE A 259 1.67 -2.39 -16.05
C PHE A 259 1.21 -1.87 -17.42
N ALA A 260 2.01 -2.10 -18.47
CA ALA A 260 1.65 -1.68 -19.82
C ALA A 260 0.33 -2.32 -20.29
N VAL A 261 0.13 -3.63 -20.00
CA VAL A 261 -1.13 -4.32 -20.30
C VAL A 261 -2.28 -3.73 -19.50
N ALA A 262 -2.11 -3.49 -18.20
CA ALA A 262 -3.14 -2.87 -17.36
C ALA A 262 -3.55 -1.50 -17.88
N ALA A 263 -2.58 -0.65 -18.20
CA ALA A 263 -2.80 0.69 -18.73
C ALA A 263 -3.53 0.64 -20.09
N LEU A 264 -3.11 -0.23 -20.99
CA LEU A 264 -3.75 -0.40 -22.30
C LEU A 264 -5.22 -0.84 -22.16
N LEU A 265 -5.51 -1.80 -21.29
CA LEU A 265 -6.87 -2.29 -21.05
C LEU A 265 -7.77 -1.20 -20.45
N VAL A 266 -7.27 -0.43 -19.47
CA VAL A 266 -8.02 0.68 -18.86
C VAL A 266 -8.32 1.75 -19.89
N VAL A 267 -7.33 2.14 -20.68
CA VAL A 267 -7.51 3.13 -21.76
C VAL A 267 -8.52 2.65 -22.80
N ALA A 268 -8.39 1.41 -23.28
CA ALA A 268 -9.32 0.83 -24.23
C ALA A 268 -10.75 0.78 -23.66
N GLY A 269 -10.90 0.44 -22.39
CA GLY A 269 -12.18 0.44 -21.70
C GLY A 269 -12.83 1.83 -21.68
N PHE A 270 -12.06 2.87 -21.33
CA PHE A 270 -12.56 4.25 -21.34
C PHE A 270 -12.89 4.76 -22.75
N LEU A 271 -12.11 4.39 -23.76
CA LEU A 271 -12.41 4.76 -25.16
C LEU A 271 -13.71 4.11 -25.66
N LEU A 272 -14.04 2.91 -25.21
CA LEU A 272 -15.28 2.22 -25.54
C LEU A 272 -16.48 2.66 -24.68
N ALA A 273 -16.22 3.26 -23.51
CA ALA A 273 -17.25 3.62 -22.55
C ALA A 273 -18.36 4.53 -23.11
N PRO A 274 -18.08 5.55 -23.97
CA PRO A 274 -19.09 6.40 -24.58
C PRO A 274 -19.91 5.71 -25.69
N LEU A 275 -19.44 4.56 -26.19
CA LEU A 275 -20.10 3.87 -27.29
C LEU A 275 -21.23 2.99 -26.74
N ASP A 276 -22.47 3.37 -26.99
CA ASP A 276 -23.65 2.61 -26.54
C ASP A 276 -23.74 1.20 -27.11
N ALA A 277 -22.97 0.91 -28.16
CA ALA A 277 -22.97 -0.38 -28.85
C ALA A 277 -22.30 -1.53 -28.08
N ALA A 278 -21.43 -1.26 -27.08
CA ALA A 278 -20.64 -2.29 -26.40
C ALA A 278 -20.36 -2.03 -24.91
N PRO A 279 -21.37 -1.73 -24.06
CA PRO A 279 -21.14 -1.37 -22.65
C PRO A 279 -20.53 -2.51 -21.83
N SER A 280 -20.86 -3.76 -22.15
CA SER A 280 -20.27 -4.93 -21.49
C SER A 280 -18.79 -5.14 -21.84
N ALA A 281 -18.38 -4.81 -23.07
CA ALA A 281 -16.98 -4.90 -23.49
C ALA A 281 -16.12 -3.82 -22.78
N ALA A 282 -16.62 -2.59 -22.69
CA ALA A 282 -15.94 -1.51 -21.97
C ALA A 282 -15.75 -1.85 -20.49
N ASN A 283 -16.80 -2.35 -19.82
CA ASN A 283 -16.72 -2.80 -18.43
C ASN A 283 -15.75 -3.97 -18.24
N GLY A 284 -15.77 -4.95 -19.15
CA GLY A 284 -14.86 -6.07 -19.11
C GLY A 284 -13.38 -5.65 -19.24
N LEU A 285 -13.09 -4.67 -20.10
CA LEU A 285 -11.74 -4.13 -20.27
C LEU A 285 -11.27 -3.36 -19.02
N LEU A 286 -12.14 -2.51 -18.45
CA LEU A 286 -11.84 -1.77 -17.22
C LEU A 286 -11.60 -2.73 -16.04
N ASP A 287 -12.43 -3.75 -15.89
CA ASP A 287 -12.27 -4.77 -14.84
C ASP A 287 -10.98 -5.59 -15.03
N ALA A 288 -10.67 -6.01 -16.26
CA ALA A 288 -9.45 -6.73 -16.58
C ALA A 288 -8.19 -5.89 -16.31
N GLY A 289 -8.20 -4.63 -16.73
CA GLY A 289 -7.09 -3.70 -16.48
C GLY A 289 -6.88 -3.44 -14.99
N ASN A 290 -7.97 -3.24 -14.24
CA ASN A 290 -7.92 -3.09 -12.79
C ASN A 290 -7.40 -4.38 -12.10
N SER A 291 -7.82 -5.55 -12.55
CA SER A 291 -7.35 -6.83 -12.01
C SER A 291 -5.84 -7.02 -12.22
N CYS A 292 -5.32 -6.69 -13.40
CA CYS A 292 -3.88 -6.68 -13.67
C CYS A 292 -3.13 -5.71 -12.77
N PHE A 293 -3.66 -4.48 -12.63
CA PHE A 293 -3.03 -3.48 -11.79
C PHE A 293 -3.07 -3.86 -10.31
N LYS A 294 -4.13 -4.50 -9.86
CA LYS A 294 -4.23 -5.03 -8.48
C LYS A 294 -3.17 -6.10 -8.20
N VAL A 295 -2.96 -7.03 -9.15
CA VAL A 295 -1.88 -8.03 -9.05
C VAL A 295 -0.52 -7.34 -8.96
N LEU A 296 -0.26 -6.38 -9.83
CA LEU A 296 0.98 -5.60 -9.82
C LEU A 296 1.18 -4.87 -8.49
N SER A 297 0.17 -4.16 -8.02
CA SER A 297 0.23 -3.39 -6.76
C SER A 297 0.58 -4.28 -5.56
N TRP A 298 -0.08 -5.42 -5.42
CA TRP A 298 0.21 -6.38 -4.36
C TRP A 298 1.62 -6.97 -4.46
N THR A 299 2.06 -7.33 -5.67
CA THR A 299 3.41 -7.85 -5.92
C THR A 299 4.48 -6.83 -5.54
N VAL A 300 4.30 -5.58 -5.96
CA VAL A 300 5.26 -4.50 -5.68
C VAL A 300 5.28 -4.16 -4.18
N MET A 301 4.10 -4.04 -3.54
CA MET A 301 4.04 -3.75 -2.10
C MET A 301 4.68 -4.87 -1.27
N ALA A 302 4.40 -6.13 -1.59
CA ALA A 302 5.03 -7.27 -0.93
C ALA A 302 6.55 -7.27 -1.12
N ALA A 303 7.04 -6.97 -2.32
CA ALA A 303 8.47 -6.88 -2.60
C ALA A 303 9.16 -5.73 -1.84
N LEU A 304 8.51 -4.56 -1.74
CA LEU A 304 9.01 -3.43 -0.95
C LEU A 304 9.06 -3.77 0.55
N CYS A 305 8.01 -4.40 1.07
CA CYS A 305 7.96 -4.86 2.46
C CYS A 305 9.03 -5.92 2.75
N ALA A 306 9.29 -6.84 1.82
CA ALA A 306 10.34 -7.85 1.96
C ALA A 306 11.76 -7.24 2.01
N ARG A 307 11.97 -6.11 1.32
CA ARG A 307 13.23 -5.36 1.37
C ARG A 307 13.44 -4.63 2.70
N ASN A 308 12.38 -4.09 3.25
CA ASN A 308 12.40 -3.37 4.52
C ASN A 308 11.16 -3.73 5.36
N MET A 309 11.28 -4.78 6.16
CA MET A 309 10.18 -5.25 7.00
C MET A 309 9.78 -4.23 8.07
N VAL A 310 10.71 -3.45 8.58
CA VAL A 310 10.44 -2.39 9.57
C VAL A 310 9.50 -1.33 9.01
N GLY A 311 9.67 -0.97 7.74
CA GLY A 311 8.83 0.00 7.02
C GLY A 311 7.53 -0.58 6.46
N SER A 312 7.26 -1.88 6.61
CA SER A 312 6.16 -2.57 5.93
C SER A 312 4.78 -1.96 6.23
N LEU A 313 4.48 -1.61 7.49
CA LEU A 313 3.21 -0.97 7.82
C LEU A 313 3.05 0.40 7.14
N ALA A 314 4.13 1.18 7.03
CA ALA A 314 4.08 2.47 6.35
C ALA A 314 3.87 2.30 4.84
N VAL A 315 4.53 1.32 4.21
CA VAL A 315 4.36 0.98 2.78
C VAL A 315 2.92 0.54 2.51
N LEU A 316 2.39 -0.40 3.29
CA LEU A 316 1.03 -0.91 3.14
C LEU A 316 -0.02 0.17 3.41
N ALA A 317 0.20 1.02 4.43
CA ALA A 317 -0.70 2.13 4.74
C ALA A 317 -0.72 3.18 3.61
N CYS A 318 0.43 3.56 3.05
CA CYS A 318 0.49 4.46 1.90
C CYS A 318 -0.24 3.88 0.68
N GLY A 319 -0.07 2.58 0.42
CA GLY A 319 -0.81 1.88 -0.64
C GLY A 319 -2.32 1.87 -0.40
N ALA A 320 -2.77 1.57 0.81
CA ALA A 320 -4.18 1.58 1.19
C ALA A 320 -4.80 2.98 1.10
N ILE A 321 -4.09 4.02 1.57
CA ILE A 321 -4.52 5.43 1.46
C ILE A 321 -4.63 5.83 -0.01
N ALA A 322 -3.61 5.55 -0.83
CA ALA A 322 -3.59 5.89 -2.24
C ALA A 322 -4.72 5.18 -3.00
N GLY A 323 -4.92 3.88 -2.76
CA GLY A 323 -5.99 3.09 -3.34
C GLY A 323 -7.36 3.57 -2.92
N GLY A 324 -7.59 3.79 -1.63
CA GLY A 324 -8.85 4.29 -1.08
C GLY A 324 -9.17 5.70 -1.58
N ALA A 325 -8.21 6.64 -1.52
CA ALA A 325 -8.39 8.01 -1.99
C ALA A 325 -8.67 8.05 -3.51
N GLY A 326 -7.95 7.23 -4.29
CA GLY A 326 -8.23 7.10 -5.71
C GLY A 326 -9.65 6.62 -5.96
N THR A 327 -10.06 5.51 -5.34
CA THR A 327 -11.43 4.96 -5.50
C THR A 327 -12.49 5.97 -5.10
N PHE A 328 -12.29 6.69 -4.00
CA PHE A 328 -13.22 7.73 -3.53
C PHE A 328 -13.35 8.86 -4.55
N LEU A 329 -12.24 9.48 -4.96
CA LEU A 329 -12.22 10.57 -5.95
C LEU A 329 -12.81 10.14 -7.31
N GLY A 330 -12.48 8.91 -7.72
CA GLY A 330 -13.03 8.35 -8.96
C GLY A 330 -14.54 8.14 -8.89
N ALA A 331 -15.04 7.63 -7.76
CA ALA A 331 -16.47 7.43 -7.55
C ALA A 331 -17.24 8.76 -7.59
N ASP A 332 -16.74 9.79 -6.89
CA ASP A 332 -17.34 11.14 -6.92
C ASP A 332 -17.37 11.73 -8.33
N LEU A 333 -16.27 11.56 -9.08
CA LEU A 333 -16.22 11.99 -10.48
C LEU A 333 -17.24 11.24 -11.36
N GLY A 334 -17.43 9.93 -11.12
CA GLY A 334 -18.44 9.12 -11.80
C GLY A 334 -19.87 9.59 -11.49
N HIS A 335 -20.16 9.91 -10.23
CA HIS A 335 -21.47 10.49 -9.83
C HIS A 335 -21.70 11.85 -10.48
N LEU A 336 -20.68 12.72 -10.53
CA LEU A 336 -20.74 14.00 -11.23
C LEU A 336 -21.05 13.80 -12.73
N CYS A 337 -20.39 12.84 -13.38
CA CYS A 337 -20.67 12.50 -14.77
C CYS A 337 -22.10 12.04 -15.00
N ASN A 338 -22.64 11.18 -14.12
CA ASN A 338 -24.03 10.75 -14.19
C ASN A 338 -25.00 11.93 -14.09
N ALA A 339 -24.72 12.88 -13.20
CA ALA A 339 -25.53 14.10 -13.07
C ALA A 339 -25.45 14.99 -14.32
N LEU A 340 -24.26 15.12 -14.92
CA LEU A 340 -24.10 15.87 -16.19
C LEU A 340 -24.78 15.18 -17.38
N LEU A 341 -24.70 13.85 -17.46
CA LEU A 341 -25.36 13.05 -18.49
C LEU A 341 -26.88 13.29 -18.52
N ALA A 342 -27.50 13.47 -17.37
CA ALA A 342 -28.93 13.73 -17.26
C ALA A 342 -29.34 15.08 -17.90
N THR A 343 -28.40 16.03 -18.00
CA THR A 343 -28.64 17.38 -18.52
C THR A 343 -27.96 17.65 -19.86
N GLN A 344 -26.83 17.02 -20.13
CA GLN A 344 -26.00 17.20 -21.33
C GLN A 344 -25.38 15.86 -21.77
N PRO A 345 -25.99 15.15 -22.76
CA PRO A 345 -25.48 13.83 -23.19
C PRO A 345 -24.03 13.82 -23.66
N ASP A 346 -23.57 14.93 -24.27
CA ASP A 346 -22.16 15.06 -24.73
C ASP A 346 -21.16 15.28 -23.58
N GLY A 347 -21.63 15.68 -22.41
CA GLY A 347 -20.77 15.97 -21.25
C GLY A 347 -20.00 14.78 -20.73
N ALA A 348 -20.57 13.59 -20.79
CA ALA A 348 -19.88 12.36 -20.35
C ALA A 348 -18.71 12.00 -21.27
N SER A 349 -18.89 12.14 -22.58
CA SER A 349 -17.82 11.90 -23.55
C SER A 349 -16.65 12.86 -23.32
N LEU A 350 -16.94 14.12 -22.99
CA LEU A 350 -15.92 15.11 -22.67
C LEU A 350 -15.15 14.72 -21.39
N VAL A 351 -15.85 14.39 -20.30
CA VAL A 351 -15.19 14.02 -19.03
C VAL A 351 -14.38 12.75 -19.20
N THR A 352 -14.91 11.73 -19.87
CA THR A 352 -14.17 10.49 -20.15
C THR A 352 -12.90 10.78 -20.97
N SER A 353 -12.98 11.65 -21.98
CA SER A 353 -11.83 12.06 -22.80
C SER A 353 -10.78 12.80 -21.98
N VAL A 354 -11.17 13.67 -21.05
CA VAL A 354 -10.26 14.37 -20.15
C VAL A 354 -9.57 13.39 -19.21
N VAL A 355 -10.29 12.42 -18.63
CA VAL A 355 -9.71 11.39 -17.76
C VAL A 355 -8.67 10.54 -18.51
N VAL A 356 -9.02 10.10 -19.74
CA VAL A 356 -8.09 9.34 -20.59
C VAL A 356 -6.87 10.18 -20.94
N LEU A 357 -7.06 11.44 -21.33
CA LEU A 357 -5.93 12.32 -21.65
C LEU A 357 -5.02 12.55 -20.44
N ALA A 358 -5.60 12.76 -19.25
CA ALA A 358 -4.84 12.93 -18.02
C ALA A 358 -4.03 11.66 -17.67
N LEU A 359 -4.64 10.48 -17.81
CA LEU A 359 -3.97 9.20 -17.61
C LEU A 359 -2.80 9.02 -18.59
N PHE A 360 -3.01 9.28 -19.88
CA PHE A 360 -1.97 9.22 -20.90
C PHE A 360 -0.84 10.22 -20.64
N ALA A 361 -1.20 11.47 -20.34
CA ALA A 361 -0.23 12.50 -20.03
C ALA A 361 0.65 12.10 -18.84
N TYR A 362 0.05 11.55 -17.79
CA TYR A 362 0.80 11.06 -16.63
C TYR A 362 1.71 9.88 -16.99
N VAL A 363 1.22 8.88 -17.74
CA VAL A 363 2.03 7.73 -18.16
C VAL A 363 3.23 8.18 -19.01
N ILE A 364 3.02 9.10 -19.95
CA ILE A 364 4.09 9.55 -20.87
C ILE A 364 5.06 10.53 -20.19
N LEU A 365 4.53 11.49 -19.43
CA LEU A 365 5.33 12.60 -18.89
C LEU A 365 5.80 12.33 -17.46
N GLY A 366 4.92 11.75 -16.62
CA GLY A 366 5.18 11.53 -15.20
C GLY A 366 6.05 10.31 -14.90
N LEU A 367 6.05 9.31 -15.81
CA LEU A 367 6.77 8.05 -15.59
C LEU A 367 8.09 7.95 -16.38
N ARG A 368 8.64 9.08 -16.83
CA ARG A 368 9.94 9.08 -17.51
C ARG A 368 11.03 8.52 -16.59
N GLY A 369 11.64 7.41 -17.01
CA GLY A 369 12.69 6.73 -16.25
C GLY A 369 12.22 5.93 -15.04
N PHE A 370 10.90 5.87 -14.78
CA PHE A 370 10.34 5.03 -13.74
C PHE A 370 10.23 3.57 -14.19
N THR A 371 10.69 2.66 -13.34
CA THR A 371 10.44 1.21 -13.47
C THR A 371 10.11 0.63 -12.10
N PHE A 372 9.21 -0.34 -12.06
CA PHE A 372 8.88 -1.03 -10.81
C PHE A 372 10.08 -1.81 -10.27
N ALA A 373 10.82 -2.47 -11.15
CA ALA A 373 12.04 -3.17 -10.79
C ALA A 373 13.10 -2.23 -10.19
N GLY A 374 13.30 -1.05 -10.78
CA GLY A 374 14.22 -0.04 -10.26
C GLY A 374 13.79 0.51 -8.89
N THR A 375 12.49 0.71 -8.69
CA THR A 375 11.95 1.15 -7.40
C THR A 375 12.18 0.10 -6.31
N ILE A 376 11.88 -1.17 -6.59
CA ILE A 376 12.09 -2.26 -5.62
C ILE A 376 13.58 -2.42 -5.29
N GLN A 377 14.46 -2.38 -6.30
CA GLN A 377 15.90 -2.51 -6.12
C GLN A 377 16.55 -1.31 -5.42
N GLY A 378 15.97 -0.13 -5.60
CA GLY A 378 16.41 1.10 -4.95
C GLY A 378 16.15 1.18 -3.45
N VAL A 379 15.32 0.28 -2.90
CA VAL A 379 15.14 0.16 -1.45
C VAL A 379 16.24 -0.73 -0.87
N GLU A 380 17.10 -0.15 -0.05
CA GLU A 380 18.21 -0.84 0.61
C GLU A 380 17.75 -1.49 1.93
N PRO A 381 18.37 -2.58 2.39
CA PRO A 381 18.13 -3.13 3.74
C PRO A 381 18.39 -2.08 4.82
N VAL A 382 17.64 -2.15 5.91
CA VAL A 382 17.89 -1.28 7.08
C VAL A 382 19.11 -1.80 7.84
N GLU A 383 20.11 -0.96 7.98
CA GLU A 383 21.21 -1.21 8.90
C GLU A 383 20.79 -0.81 10.32
N GLU A 384 21.18 -1.61 11.31
CA GLU A 384 20.91 -1.30 12.71
C GLU A 384 21.62 0.01 13.08
N LEU A 385 20.93 0.86 13.83
CA LEU A 385 21.56 2.07 14.34
C LEU A 385 22.69 1.66 15.29
N PRO A 386 23.90 2.20 15.10
CA PRO A 386 24.97 1.96 16.04
C PRO A 386 24.52 2.43 17.44
N VAL A 387 24.74 1.58 18.43
CA VAL A 387 24.49 1.95 19.83
C VAL A 387 25.57 2.96 20.21
N PRO A 388 25.20 4.15 20.75
CA PRO A 388 26.19 5.07 21.27
C PRO A 388 27.06 4.35 22.32
N VAL A 389 28.34 4.25 22.06
CA VAL A 389 29.29 3.65 23.01
C VAL A 389 29.83 4.79 23.85
N ASP A 390 29.78 4.68 25.18
CA ASP A 390 30.58 5.54 26.07
C ASP A 390 32.04 5.33 25.73
N MET A 391 32.63 6.25 24.97
CA MET A 391 33.99 6.13 24.48
C MET A 391 34.99 6.64 25.51
N PRO A 392 36.18 6.03 25.57
CA PRO A 392 37.26 6.58 26.35
C PRO A 392 37.64 7.98 25.87
N PRO A 393 38.03 8.91 26.75
CA PRO A 393 38.28 10.33 26.42
C PRO A 393 39.27 10.56 25.27
N ASP A 394 40.27 9.68 25.12
CA ASP A 394 41.26 9.78 24.03
C ASP A 394 40.68 9.50 22.63
N ARG A 395 39.68 8.60 22.52
CA ARG A 395 39.04 8.28 21.23
C ARG A 395 38.07 9.37 20.79
N ASP A 396 37.46 10.04 21.73
CA ASP A 396 36.52 11.15 21.44
C ASP A 396 37.24 12.35 20.80
N ALA A 397 38.46 12.65 21.25
CA ALA A 397 39.33 13.68 20.68
C ALA A 397 39.78 13.34 19.23
N LEU A 398 40.06 12.06 18.96
CA LEU A 398 40.44 11.62 17.60
C LEU A 398 39.25 11.72 16.63
N ILE A 399 38.06 11.32 17.07
CA ILE A 399 36.81 11.46 16.29
C ILE A 399 36.52 12.93 16.01
N GLU A 400 36.68 13.81 17.00
CA GLU A 400 36.46 15.26 16.85
C GLU A 400 37.42 15.87 15.82
N SER A 401 38.69 15.53 15.92
CA SER A 401 39.71 15.95 14.94
C SER A 401 39.40 15.46 13.53
N ALA A 402 38.98 14.18 13.36
CA ALA A 402 38.58 13.62 12.07
C ALA A 402 37.32 14.29 11.50
N CYS A 403 36.34 14.57 12.36
CA CYS A 403 35.14 15.30 11.99
C CYS A 403 35.45 16.74 11.51
N ASP A 404 36.33 17.44 12.19
CA ASP A 404 36.74 18.81 11.82
C ASP A 404 37.49 18.85 10.48
N ALA A 405 38.37 17.89 10.25
CA ALA A 405 39.08 17.76 8.98
C ALA A 405 38.11 17.49 7.81
N LEU A 406 37.24 16.49 7.95
CA LEU A 406 36.23 16.15 6.95
C LEU A 406 35.22 17.29 6.72
N ALA A 407 34.81 17.96 7.76
CA ALA A 407 33.89 19.11 7.65
C ALA A 407 34.52 20.28 6.86
N GLY A 408 35.81 20.51 7.04
CA GLY A 408 36.58 21.51 6.26
C GLY A 408 36.75 21.10 4.80
N GLU A 409 37.15 19.86 4.52
CA GLU A 409 37.34 19.32 3.18
C GLU A 409 36.04 19.31 2.36
N CYS A 410 34.91 18.93 2.98
CA CYS A 410 33.61 18.82 2.31
C CYS A 410 32.77 20.10 2.39
N GLY A 411 33.25 21.17 2.98
CA GLY A 411 32.58 22.47 3.03
C GLY A 411 31.27 22.43 3.83
N LEU A 412 31.27 21.74 4.97
CA LEU A 412 30.13 21.77 5.88
C LEU A 412 29.99 23.14 6.54
N THR A 413 28.75 23.64 6.65
CA THR A 413 28.45 24.85 7.42
C THR A 413 28.59 24.56 8.92
N GLU A 414 28.74 25.59 9.74
CA GLU A 414 28.87 25.45 11.19
C GLU A 414 27.76 24.57 11.79
N ARG A 415 26.51 24.79 11.37
CA ARG A 415 25.38 24.02 11.85
C ARG A 415 25.35 22.57 11.34
N GLU A 416 25.82 22.35 10.10
CA GLU A 416 26.02 20.99 9.56
C GLU A 416 27.15 20.26 10.30
N ARG A 417 28.19 20.95 10.74
CA ARG A 417 29.30 20.41 11.52
C ARG A 417 28.83 19.90 12.89
N GLU A 418 28.04 20.70 13.61
CA GLU A 418 27.46 20.29 14.89
C GLU A 418 26.62 19.00 14.76
N VAL A 419 25.69 18.96 13.77
CA VAL A 419 24.88 17.78 13.48
C VAL A 419 25.75 16.59 13.06
N PHE A 420 26.77 16.81 12.24
CA PHE A 420 27.70 15.78 11.76
C PHE A 420 28.47 15.15 12.92
N GLY A 421 29.04 15.93 13.83
CA GLY A 421 29.75 15.42 15.00
C GLY A 421 28.88 14.54 15.90
N MET A 422 27.59 14.89 16.04
CA MET A 422 26.65 14.05 16.80
C MET A 422 26.31 12.75 16.06
N LEU A 423 26.12 12.80 14.73
CA LEU A 423 25.89 11.61 13.93
C LEU A 423 27.09 10.65 13.98
N ALA A 424 28.29 11.16 13.92
CA ALA A 424 29.54 10.38 14.02
C ALA A 424 29.70 9.66 15.35
N ARG A 425 29.14 10.22 16.44
CA ARG A 425 29.08 9.59 17.76
C ARG A 425 27.90 8.62 17.92
N GLY A 426 27.13 8.38 16.87
CA GLY A 426 25.99 7.44 16.88
C GLY A 426 24.68 8.03 17.43
N HIS A 427 24.61 9.33 17.68
CA HIS A 427 23.37 9.95 18.16
C HIS A 427 22.27 9.95 17.08
N ASN A 428 21.04 9.67 17.49
CA ASN A 428 19.90 9.65 16.59
C ASN A 428 19.28 11.07 16.41
N GLY A 429 18.45 11.24 15.39
CA GLY A 429 17.86 12.52 15.04
C GLY A 429 17.00 13.17 16.12
N TYR A 430 16.42 12.41 17.06
CA TYR A 430 15.67 12.98 18.18
C TYR A 430 16.60 13.54 19.25
N HIS A 431 17.68 12.83 19.54
CA HIS A 431 18.71 13.33 20.45
C HIS A 431 19.32 14.64 19.90
N ILE A 432 19.67 14.66 18.60
CA ILE A 432 20.18 15.86 17.92
C ILE A 432 19.17 17.02 17.96
N ARG A 433 17.88 16.72 17.77
CA ARG A 433 16.80 17.71 17.87
C ARG A 433 16.74 18.35 19.24
N ASP A 434 16.77 17.53 20.30
CA ASP A 434 16.60 17.97 21.68
C ASP A 434 17.84 18.73 22.15
N ASP A 435 19.03 18.25 21.83
CA ASP A 435 20.30 18.85 22.21
C ASP A 435 20.55 20.19 21.49
N LEU A 436 20.26 20.23 20.19
CA LEU A 436 20.45 21.43 19.38
C LEU A 436 19.23 22.38 19.35
N THR A 437 18.15 22.03 20.06
CA THR A 437 16.89 22.78 20.10
C THR A 437 16.32 23.10 18.70
N LEU A 438 16.33 22.10 17.80
CA LEU A 438 15.86 22.20 16.43
C LEU A 438 14.52 21.53 16.21
N SER A 439 13.83 21.85 15.11
CA SER A 439 12.73 20.99 14.65
C SER A 439 13.29 19.70 14.03
N TYR A 440 12.56 18.60 14.15
CA TYR A 440 12.96 17.34 13.53
C TYR A 440 13.14 17.45 12.00
N ASN A 441 12.30 18.24 11.34
CA ASN A 441 12.41 18.51 9.90
C ASN A 441 13.69 19.29 9.56
N THR A 442 14.13 20.15 10.44
CA THR A 442 15.41 20.89 10.29
C THR A 442 16.58 19.91 10.39
N VAL A 443 16.57 19.04 11.40
CA VAL A 443 17.60 17.99 11.55
C VAL A 443 17.65 17.12 10.29
N LYS A 444 16.51 16.62 9.82
CA LYS A 444 16.42 15.82 8.57
C LYS A 444 17.00 16.53 7.35
N THR A 445 16.79 17.83 7.27
CA THR A 445 17.35 18.64 6.17
C THR A 445 18.87 18.74 6.26
N HIS A 446 19.41 18.94 7.47
CA HIS A 446 20.85 18.98 7.69
C HIS A 446 21.49 17.61 7.40
N VAL A 447 20.94 16.51 7.89
CA VAL A 447 21.42 15.15 7.63
C VAL A 447 21.47 14.86 6.12
N LYS A 448 20.40 15.17 5.38
CA LYS A 448 20.37 14.99 3.91
C LYS A 448 21.48 15.79 3.21
N ARG A 449 21.77 17.01 3.67
CA ARG A 449 22.85 17.85 3.09
C ARG A 449 24.22 17.31 3.45
N ILE A 450 24.43 16.86 4.68
CA ILE A 450 25.68 16.26 5.16
C ILE A 450 25.97 14.99 4.35
N TYR A 451 25.03 14.06 4.22
CA TYR A 451 25.21 12.82 3.46
C TYR A 451 25.59 13.09 2.01
N ARG A 452 24.94 14.08 1.36
CA ARG A 452 25.27 14.48 0.00
C ARG A 452 26.68 15.07 -0.12
N LYS A 453 27.14 15.87 0.87
CA LYS A 453 28.44 16.52 0.85
C LYS A 453 29.60 15.55 1.13
N LEU A 454 29.34 14.55 1.98
CA LEU A 454 30.30 13.51 2.35
C LEU A 454 30.26 12.31 1.38
N ASP A 455 29.32 12.31 0.42
CA ASP A 455 29.06 11.19 -0.51
C ASP A 455 28.81 9.85 0.22
N VAL A 456 28.05 9.90 1.30
CA VAL A 456 27.63 8.74 2.10
C VAL A 456 26.10 8.58 2.02
N HIS A 457 25.62 7.37 2.30
CA HIS A 457 24.20 7.02 2.09
C HIS A 457 23.52 6.54 3.36
N SER A 458 24.28 6.24 4.40
CA SER A 458 23.79 5.82 5.70
C SER A 458 24.60 6.44 6.84
N GLN A 459 24.07 6.37 8.07
CA GLN A 459 24.78 6.82 9.26
C GLN A 459 25.97 5.91 9.54
N GLN A 460 25.86 4.61 9.20
CA GLN A 460 26.96 3.66 9.37
C GLN A 460 28.12 4.01 8.44
N GLU A 461 27.86 4.26 7.15
CA GLU A 461 28.91 4.71 6.22
C GLU A 461 29.58 6.00 6.68
N LEU A 462 28.83 6.93 7.28
CA LEU A 462 29.39 8.15 7.85
C LEU A 462 30.32 7.85 9.02
N ILE A 463 29.92 6.94 9.92
CA ILE A 463 30.76 6.53 11.06
C ILE A 463 32.02 5.83 10.56
N ASP A 464 31.91 4.89 9.62
CA ASP A 464 33.03 4.16 9.04
C ASP A 464 34.01 5.13 8.37
N LEU A 465 33.49 6.17 7.66
CA LEU A 465 34.31 7.21 7.05
C LEU A 465 35.13 7.99 8.10
N VAL A 466 34.48 8.38 9.22
CA VAL A 466 35.13 9.10 10.33
C VAL A 466 36.14 8.20 11.02
N GLU A 467 35.82 6.94 11.29
CA GLU A 467 36.73 5.96 11.91
C GLU A 467 37.94 5.68 11.02
N SER A 468 37.75 5.53 9.72
CA SER A 468 38.88 5.34 8.78
C SER A 468 39.82 6.53 8.80
N ARG A 469 39.30 7.76 8.96
CA ARG A 469 40.09 8.98 9.02
C ARG A 469 40.74 9.18 10.39
N SER A 470 40.12 8.74 11.48
CA SER A 470 40.67 8.83 12.83
C SER A 470 41.83 7.85 13.06
N ASN A 471 41.93 6.78 12.27
CA ASN A 471 42.98 5.78 12.32
C ASN A 471 44.12 6.03 11.33
N ALA A 472 44.05 7.05 10.49
CA ALA A 472 45.05 7.45 9.48
C ALA A 472 45.95 8.56 10.02
#